data_228f895514df94bed592f02a92813542
#
_entry.id   228f895514df94bed592f02a92813542
#
_cell.length_a   1.000
_cell.length_b   1.000
_cell.length_c   1.000
_cell.angle_alpha   90.00
_cell.angle_beta   90.00
_cell.angle_gamma   90.00
#
_symmetry.space_group_name_H-M   'P 1'
#
loop_
_entity.id
_entity.type
_entity.pdbx_description
1 polymer ?
#
loop_
_entity_poly.entity_id
_entity_poly.type
_entity_poly.pdbx_seq_one_letter_code
_entity_poly.pdbx_strand_id
1 'polypeptide(L)'
;PFMIASFFAESIGVDEAIKCLEERLAYLKKNSDGLTRQIEELEMETDIPYYVIGNVQHNALIVETEIAVTQQMITKYKSKTSLQ
;
A
#
# COMPACT_ATOMS: atom_id res chain seq x y z
N PRO A 1 5.64 -6.96 -6.01
CA PRO A 1 4.89 -6.67 -7.23
C PRO A 1 3.60 -7.44 -7.29
N PHE A 2 2.58 -6.83 -7.86
CA PHE A 2 1.24 -7.40 -7.91
C PHE A 2 1.13 -8.60 -8.83
N MET A 3 1.96 -8.69 -9.85
CA MET A 3 1.97 -9.86 -10.72
C MET A 3 2.35 -11.13 -9.97
N ILE A 4 3.29 -11.03 -9.04
CA ILE A 4 3.68 -12.16 -8.19
C ILE A 4 2.52 -12.56 -7.29
N ALA A 5 1.78 -11.59 -6.73
CA ALA A 5 0.61 -11.88 -5.90
C ALA A 5 -0.46 -12.64 -6.66
N SER A 6 -0.67 -12.34 -7.95
CA SER A 6 -1.63 -13.06 -8.79
C SER A 6 -1.22 -14.52 -9.00
N PHE A 7 0.07 -14.78 -9.18
CA PHE A 7 0.56 -16.15 -9.27
C PHE A 7 0.37 -16.92 -7.96
N PHE A 8 0.62 -16.26 -6.84
CA PHE A 8 0.40 -16.88 -5.53
C PHE A 8 -1.06 -17.28 -5.33
N ALA A 9 -2.01 -16.47 -5.81
CA ALA A 9 -3.43 -16.80 -5.68
C ALA A 9 -3.77 -18.11 -6.35
N GLU A 10 -3.14 -18.43 -7.49
CA GLU A 10 -3.37 -19.68 -8.21
C GLU A 10 -2.75 -20.88 -7.48
N SER A 11 -1.61 -20.69 -6.81
CA SER A 11 -0.89 -21.80 -6.20
C SER A 11 -1.30 -22.07 -4.75
N ILE A 12 -1.71 -21.06 -3.98
CA ILE A 12 -2.05 -21.22 -2.55
C ILE A 12 -3.55 -21.08 -2.26
N GLY A 13 -4.35 -20.72 -3.27
CA GLY A 13 -5.77 -20.52 -3.10
C GLY A 13 -6.14 -19.07 -2.84
N VAL A 14 -7.41 -18.75 -3.13
CA VAL A 14 -7.91 -17.38 -3.08
C VAL A 14 -7.95 -16.85 -1.65
N ASP A 15 -8.36 -17.67 -0.69
CA ASP A 15 -8.49 -17.24 0.71
C ASP A 15 -7.13 -16.84 1.30
N GLU A 16 -6.09 -17.64 1.03
CA GLU A 16 -4.75 -17.31 1.49
C GLU A 16 -4.19 -16.07 0.78
N ALA A 17 -4.48 -15.92 -0.49
CA ALA A 17 -4.09 -14.71 -1.23
C ALA A 17 -4.72 -13.46 -0.64
N ILE A 18 -6.01 -13.51 -0.30
CA ILE A 18 -6.71 -12.40 0.34
C ILE A 18 -6.06 -12.07 1.68
N LYS A 19 -5.76 -13.08 2.48
CA LYS A 19 -5.12 -12.89 3.79
C LYS A 19 -3.76 -12.19 3.63
N CYS A 20 -2.94 -12.64 2.69
CA CYS A 20 -1.64 -12.02 2.42
C CYS A 20 -1.79 -10.56 1.98
N LEU A 21 -2.77 -10.28 1.13
CA LEU A 21 -3.03 -8.92 0.66
C LEU A 21 -3.54 -8.02 1.78
N GLU A 22 -4.37 -8.56 2.68
CA GLU A 22 -4.85 -7.79 3.83
C GLU A 22 -3.72 -7.44 4.81
N GLU A 23 -2.79 -8.38 5.03
CA GLU A 23 -1.60 -8.13 5.85
C GLU A 23 -0.71 -7.06 5.21
N ARG A 24 -0.51 -7.14 3.88
CA ARG A 24 0.23 -6.12 3.15
C ARG A 24 -0.46 -4.77 3.22
N LEU A 25 -1.78 -4.74 3.10
CA LEU A 25 -2.55 -3.50 3.20
C LEU A 25 -2.36 -2.83 4.56
N ALA A 26 -2.42 -3.61 5.64
CA ALA A 26 -2.18 -3.08 7.00
C ALA A 26 -0.78 -2.48 7.13
N TYR A 27 0.23 -3.16 6.59
CA TYR A 27 1.60 -2.67 6.58
C TYR A 27 1.74 -1.36 5.79
N LEU A 28 1.12 -1.29 4.62
CA LEU A 28 1.17 -0.08 3.78
C LEU A 28 0.48 1.10 4.45
N LYS A 29 -0.65 0.87 5.11
CA LYS A 29 -1.37 1.93 5.84
C LYS A 29 -0.52 2.48 6.99
N LYS A 30 0.17 1.62 7.71
CA LYS A 30 1.08 2.02 8.78
C LYS A 30 2.22 2.87 8.24
N ASN A 31 2.79 2.48 7.11
CA ASN A 31 3.84 3.25 6.43
C ASN A 31 3.33 4.62 5.98
N SER A 32 2.11 4.66 5.44
CA SER A 32 1.49 5.92 5.00
C SER A 32 1.33 6.90 6.17
N ASP A 33 0.87 6.41 7.32
CA ASP A 33 0.74 7.23 8.53
C ASP A 33 2.09 7.76 8.99
N GLY A 34 3.13 6.94 8.96
CA GLY A 34 4.49 7.35 9.30
C GLY A 34 5.03 8.43 8.38
N LEU A 35 4.79 8.29 7.07
CA LEU A 35 5.22 9.29 6.09
C LEU A 35 4.47 10.60 6.25
N THR A 36 3.18 10.56 6.54
CA THR A 36 2.37 11.75 6.79
C THR A 36 2.93 12.54 7.98
N ARG A 37 3.24 11.84 9.07
CA ARG A 37 3.84 12.49 10.25
C ARG A 37 5.21 13.07 9.94
N GLN A 38 6.01 12.37 9.15
CA GLN A 38 7.32 12.85 8.75
C GLN A 38 7.21 14.13 7.92
N ILE A 39 6.27 14.20 7.00
CA ILE A 39 6.03 15.40 6.20
C ILE A 39 5.63 16.57 7.09
N GLU A 40 4.71 16.34 8.04
CA GLU A 40 4.28 17.38 8.97
C GLU A 40 5.45 17.92 9.80
N GLU A 41 6.30 17.03 10.29
CA GLU A 41 7.49 17.42 11.05
C GLU A 41 8.48 18.23 10.20
N LEU A 42 8.70 17.81 8.94
CA LEU A 42 9.59 18.53 8.05
C LEU A 42 9.06 19.91 7.68
N GLU A 43 7.75 20.04 7.51
CA GLU A 43 7.13 21.33 7.18
C GLU A 43 7.26 22.34 8.33
N MET A 44 7.44 21.89 9.56
CA MET A 44 7.67 22.74 10.72
C MET A 44 9.10 23.26 10.82
N GLU A 45 10.03 22.64 10.12
CA GLU A 45 11.44 23.06 10.09
C GLU A 45 11.64 24.17 9.06
N THR A 46 12.45 25.18 9.42
CA THR A 46 12.66 26.34 8.58
C THR A 46 13.84 26.21 7.62
N ASP A 47 14.78 25.30 7.90
CA ASP A 47 16.05 25.21 7.18
C ASP A 47 16.16 23.97 6.29
N ILE A 48 15.08 23.24 6.09
CA ILE A 48 15.11 22.01 5.28
C ILE A 48 14.93 22.36 3.80
N PRO A 49 15.83 21.89 2.92
CA PRO A 49 15.65 22.09 1.49
C PRO A 49 14.35 21.47 1.00
N TYR A 50 13.65 22.16 0.10
CA TYR A 50 12.36 21.72 -0.42
C TYR A 50 12.42 20.34 -1.08
N TYR A 51 13.56 19.94 -1.64
CA TYR A 51 13.67 18.64 -2.30
C TYR A 51 13.59 17.48 -1.31
N VAL A 52 13.94 17.71 -0.04
CA VAL A 52 13.81 16.68 1.00
C VAL A 52 12.33 16.41 1.25
N ILE A 53 11.52 17.47 1.39
CA ILE A 53 10.07 17.34 1.55
C ILE A 53 9.47 16.69 0.30
N GLY A 54 9.92 17.11 -0.89
CA GLY A 54 9.46 16.55 -2.15
C GLY A 54 9.72 15.05 -2.27
N ASN A 55 10.87 14.58 -1.81
CA ASN A 55 11.19 13.15 -1.82
C ASN A 55 10.27 12.35 -0.90
N VAL A 56 9.97 12.87 0.30
CA VAL A 56 9.07 12.19 1.22
C VAL A 56 7.64 12.19 0.67
N GLN A 57 7.20 13.30 0.08
CA GLN A 57 5.89 13.38 -0.58
C GLN A 57 5.78 12.38 -1.74
N HIS A 58 6.84 12.24 -2.52
CA HIS A 58 6.89 11.28 -3.62
C HIS A 58 6.72 9.85 -3.09
N ASN A 59 7.43 9.49 -2.03
CA ASN A 59 7.29 8.18 -1.40
C ASN A 59 5.87 7.96 -0.85
N ALA A 60 5.25 8.98 -0.28
CA ALA A 60 3.89 8.90 0.20
C ALA A 60 2.90 8.62 -0.93
N LEU A 61 3.08 9.23 -2.09
CA LEU A 61 2.25 8.98 -3.27
C LEU A 61 2.39 7.55 -3.77
N ILE A 62 3.61 7.01 -3.77
CA ILE A 62 3.85 5.62 -4.17
C ILE A 62 3.09 4.68 -3.23
N VAL A 63 3.18 4.91 -1.92
CA VAL A 63 2.50 4.07 -0.92
C VAL A 63 0.99 4.18 -1.08
N GLU A 64 0.44 5.37 -1.30
CA GLU A 64 -0.99 5.56 -1.54
C GLU A 64 -1.48 4.79 -2.76
N THR A 65 -0.70 4.81 -3.84
CA THR A 65 -1.00 4.05 -5.05
C THR A 65 -1.02 2.55 -4.76
N GLU A 66 -0.02 2.05 -4.03
CA GLU A 66 0.02 0.64 -3.66
C GLU A 66 -1.16 0.24 -2.78
N ILE A 67 -1.58 1.10 -1.86
CA ILE A 67 -2.77 0.87 -1.04
C ILE A 67 -4.01 0.73 -1.93
N ALA A 68 -4.21 1.65 -2.86
CA ALA A 68 -5.37 1.63 -3.74
C ALA A 68 -5.41 0.36 -4.60
N VAL A 69 -4.28 -0.02 -5.19
CA VAL A 69 -4.19 -1.23 -6.02
C VAL A 69 -4.39 -2.48 -5.18
N THR A 70 -3.82 -2.53 -3.98
CA THR A 70 -4.00 -3.68 -3.07
C THR A 70 -5.47 -3.85 -2.70
N GLN A 71 -6.17 -2.77 -2.39
CA GLN A 71 -7.60 -2.79 -2.07
C GLN A 71 -8.42 -3.29 -3.27
N GLN A 72 -8.09 -2.85 -4.48
CA GLN A 72 -8.75 -3.32 -5.68
C GLN A 72 -8.56 -4.82 -5.90
N MET A 73 -7.37 -5.33 -5.66
CA MET A 73 -7.10 -6.76 -5.78
C MET A 73 -7.88 -7.57 -4.76
N ILE A 74 -7.93 -7.11 -3.51
CA ILE A 74 -8.71 -7.77 -2.46
C ILE A 74 -10.19 -7.85 -2.88
N THR A 75 -10.73 -6.74 -3.36
CA THR A 75 -12.12 -6.67 -3.81
C THR A 75 -12.36 -7.66 -4.95
N LYS A 76 -11.47 -7.73 -5.91
CA LYS A 76 -11.58 -8.67 -7.03
C LYS A 76 -11.59 -10.13 -6.56
N TYR A 77 -10.67 -10.49 -5.68
CA TYR A 77 -10.61 -11.87 -5.18
C TYR A 77 -11.82 -12.23 -4.35
N LYS A 78 -12.32 -11.32 -3.52
CA LYS A 78 -13.54 -11.55 -2.73
C LYS A 78 -14.75 -11.70 -3.64
N SER A 79 -14.83 -10.93 -4.71
CA SER A 79 -15.90 -11.04 -5.69
C SER A 79 -15.89 -12.40 -6.38
N LYS A 80 -14.72 -12.93 -6.74
CA LYS A 80 -14.60 -14.27 -7.33
C LYS A 80 -15.04 -15.35 -6.35
N THR A 81 -14.67 -15.22 -5.09
CA THR A 81 -15.04 -16.18 -4.05
C THR A 81 -16.55 -16.22 -3.84
N SER A 82 -17.23 -15.06 -3.85
CA SER A 82 -18.67 -14.98 -3.63
C SER A 82 -19.49 -15.50 -4.79
N LEU A 83 -18.90 -15.63 -6.00
CA LEU A 83 -19.58 -16.19 -7.18
C LEU A 83 -19.49 -17.71 -7.26
N GLN A 84 -18.68 -18.33 -6.43
CA GLN A 84 -18.53 -19.77 -6.32
C GLN A 84 -19.34 -20.31 -5.16
#